data_f87a9c86aca8e49be5bf8e028a653706
#
_entry.id   f87a9c86aca8e49be5bf8e028a653706
#
_cell.length_a   1.000
_cell.length_b   1.000
_cell.length_c   1.000
_cell.angle_alpha   90.00
_cell.angle_beta   90.00
_cell.angle_gamma   90.00
#
_symmetry.space_group_name_H-M   'P 1'
#
loop_
_entity.id
_entity.type
_entity.pdbx_description
1 polymer ?
#
loop_
_entity_poly.entity_id
_entity_poly.type
_entity_poly.pdbx_seq_one_letter_code
_entity_poly.pdbx_strand_id
1 'polypeptide(L)'
;MDTLFTEFENAERSKVAPLAVRMRPRTLDELVGQTEAVGEGSWLRTAIEQDRLSSVILFGPAGTGKTSLAHVIAESTKATFVEVSAIGGTVSDLRREIDAAEKRLTMSGLRTILFVDEIHRFNRSQQDSLLHAVENRLVVLVGATTENPFFEVNSALISRSRVVELHSLSDGDVTDLVKRALEDERGLGGR
;
A
#
# COMPACT_ATOMS: atom_id res chain seq x y z
N MET A 1 23.69 -15.24 -9.45
CA MET A 1 24.44 -14.38 -10.39
C MET A 1 23.52 -13.40 -11.14
N ASP A 2 22.39 -13.01 -10.56
CA ASP A 2 21.37 -12.19 -11.24
C ASP A 2 21.20 -10.77 -10.68
N THR A 3 22.01 -10.37 -9.70
CA THR A 3 21.79 -9.11 -8.98
C THR A 3 22.22 -7.87 -9.78
N LEU A 4 23.30 -7.93 -10.51
CA LEU A 4 23.87 -6.75 -11.21
C LEU A 4 23.06 -6.36 -12.47
N PHE A 5 22.60 -7.34 -13.23
CA PHE A 5 21.75 -7.09 -14.40
C PHE A 5 20.35 -6.61 -14.01
N THR A 6 19.80 -7.15 -12.93
CA THR A 6 18.48 -6.73 -12.42
C THR A 6 18.52 -5.31 -11.86
N GLU A 7 19.61 -4.90 -11.21
CA GLU A 7 19.81 -3.53 -10.75
C GLU A 7 19.98 -2.55 -11.91
N PHE A 8 20.71 -2.94 -12.96
CA PHE A 8 20.87 -2.10 -14.16
C PHE A 8 19.55 -1.94 -14.94
N GLU A 9 18.79 -3.02 -15.12
CA GLU A 9 17.46 -2.96 -15.76
C GLU A 9 16.46 -2.13 -14.96
N ASN A 10 16.48 -2.22 -13.64
CA ASN A 10 15.63 -1.41 -12.76
C ASN A 10 16.05 0.07 -12.78
N ALA A 11 17.34 0.38 -12.85
CA ALA A 11 17.84 1.75 -12.96
C ALA A 11 17.47 2.40 -14.31
N GLU A 12 17.56 1.66 -15.41
CA GLU A 12 17.15 2.15 -16.73
C GLU A 12 15.61 2.31 -16.84
N ARG A 13 14.84 1.36 -16.32
CA ARG A 13 13.38 1.47 -16.23
C ARG A 13 12.96 2.65 -15.35
N SER A 14 13.70 2.91 -14.28
CA SER A 14 13.47 4.06 -13.39
C SER A 14 13.63 5.40 -14.11
N LYS A 15 14.59 5.54 -15.01
CA LYS A 15 14.81 6.78 -15.78
C LYS A 15 13.70 7.09 -16.79
N VAL A 16 13.05 6.05 -17.32
CA VAL A 16 11.96 6.16 -18.31
C VAL A 16 10.58 6.25 -17.65
N ALA A 17 10.48 5.96 -16.35
CA ALA A 17 9.21 6.00 -15.63
C ALA A 17 8.63 7.42 -15.56
N PRO A 18 7.29 7.58 -15.59
CA PRO A 18 6.64 8.88 -15.38
C PRO A 18 7.10 9.56 -14.10
N LEU A 19 7.17 10.90 -14.11
CA LEU A 19 7.63 11.69 -12.96
C LEU A 19 6.94 11.30 -11.65
N ALA A 20 5.63 11.13 -11.68
CA ALA A 20 4.85 10.73 -10.51
C ALA A 20 5.27 9.37 -9.92
N VAL A 21 5.74 8.44 -10.76
CA VAL A 21 6.23 7.12 -10.32
C VAL A 21 7.61 7.27 -9.69
N ARG A 22 8.49 8.07 -10.32
CA ARG A 22 9.85 8.32 -9.81
C ARG A 22 9.83 9.07 -8.48
N MET A 23 8.90 10.01 -8.31
CA MET A 23 8.72 10.84 -7.12
C MET A 23 7.86 10.18 -6.04
N ARG A 24 7.45 8.91 -6.22
CA ARG A 24 6.70 8.19 -5.19
C ARG A 24 7.48 8.19 -3.87
N PRO A 25 6.84 8.54 -2.74
CA PRO A 25 7.50 8.50 -1.43
C PRO A 25 8.03 7.10 -1.12
N ARG A 26 9.21 7.04 -0.52
CA ARG A 26 9.88 5.81 -0.08
C ARG A 26 9.86 5.64 1.44
N THR A 27 9.66 6.73 2.15
CA THR A 27 9.58 6.75 3.61
C THR A 27 8.31 7.45 4.08
N LEU A 28 7.94 7.26 5.34
CA LEU A 28 6.80 7.96 5.95
C LEU A 28 7.02 9.48 5.98
N ASP A 29 8.27 9.95 6.11
CA ASP A 29 8.60 11.36 6.14
C ASP A 29 8.50 12.04 4.77
N GLU A 30 8.54 11.26 3.69
CA GLU A 30 8.30 11.75 2.34
C GLU A 30 6.81 11.90 1.99
N LEU A 31 5.91 11.36 2.82
CA LEU A 31 4.47 11.54 2.64
C LEU A 31 4.06 12.95 3.04
N VAL A 32 3.35 13.63 2.16
CA VAL A 32 2.91 15.02 2.35
C VAL A 32 1.41 15.05 2.66
N GLY A 33 1.00 15.96 3.54
CA GLY A 33 -0.40 16.30 3.78
C GLY A 33 -1.22 15.28 4.57
N GLN A 34 -0.60 14.23 5.15
CA GLN A 34 -1.31 13.17 5.88
C GLN A 34 -0.89 13.08 7.35
N THR A 35 -0.72 14.22 8.01
CA THR A 35 -0.17 14.31 9.37
C THR A 35 -1.00 13.55 10.40
N GLU A 36 -2.32 13.52 10.28
CA GLU A 36 -3.21 12.77 11.18
C GLU A 36 -3.01 11.25 11.04
N ALA A 37 -2.82 10.78 9.82
CA ALA A 37 -2.68 9.35 9.53
C ALA A 37 -1.27 8.84 9.85
N VAL A 38 -0.22 9.56 9.45
CA VAL A 38 1.18 9.08 9.49
C VAL A 38 2.16 10.06 10.15
N GLY A 39 1.68 11.13 10.78
CA GLY A 39 2.50 12.06 11.57
C GLY A 39 3.12 11.38 12.80
N GLU A 40 4.08 12.06 13.41
CA GLU A 40 4.73 11.59 14.64
C GLU A 40 3.70 11.26 15.72
N GLY A 41 3.84 10.09 16.34
CA GLY A 41 2.95 9.62 17.40
C GLY A 41 1.62 9.03 16.90
N SER A 42 1.33 9.05 15.59
CA SER A 42 0.15 8.35 15.08
C SER A 42 0.30 6.84 15.27
N TRP A 43 -0.85 6.17 15.49
CA TRP A 43 -0.83 4.72 15.69
C TRP A 43 -0.33 3.97 14.46
N LEU A 44 -0.66 4.47 13.24
CA LEU A 44 -0.27 3.82 12.00
C LEU A 44 1.25 3.91 11.80
N ARG A 45 1.83 5.10 12.01
CA ARG A 45 3.29 5.28 11.98
C ARG A 45 3.97 4.35 12.99
N THR A 46 3.53 4.37 14.23
CA THR A 46 4.08 3.51 15.29
C THR A 46 3.98 2.02 14.93
N ALA A 47 2.84 1.59 14.37
CA ALA A 47 2.63 0.19 13.96
C ALA A 47 3.56 -0.23 12.82
N ILE A 48 3.81 0.67 11.85
CA ILE A 48 4.74 0.43 10.74
C ILE A 48 6.17 0.35 11.25
N GLU A 49 6.63 1.32 12.02
CA GLU A 49 8.00 1.41 12.56
C GLU A 49 8.33 0.21 13.48
N GLN A 50 7.36 -0.29 14.22
CA GLN A 50 7.52 -1.47 15.08
C GLN A 50 7.31 -2.81 14.35
N ASP A 51 7.06 -2.80 13.04
CA ASP A 51 6.71 -3.99 12.25
C ASP A 51 5.54 -4.80 12.86
N ARG A 52 4.52 -4.09 13.40
CA ARG A 52 3.34 -4.66 14.07
C ARG A 52 2.03 -4.22 13.41
N LEU A 53 2.10 -3.94 12.12
CA LEU A 53 0.91 -3.53 11.37
C LEU A 53 -0.16 -4.62 11.44
N SER A 54 -1.37 -4.23 11.80
CA SER A 54 -2.61 -5.00 11.60
C SER A 54 -3.28 -4.58 10.30
N SER A 55 -4.30 -5.33 9.88
CA SER A 55 -5.04 -4.99 8.66
C SER A 55 -5.64 -3.58 8.73
N VAL A 56 -5.52 -2.84 7.62
CA VAL A 56 -5.99 -1.46 7.47
C VAL A 56 -6.76 -1.28 6.18
N ILE A 57 -7.70 -0.35 6.19
CA ILE A 57 -8.38 0.12 4.99
C ILE A 57 -8.14 1.62 4.88
N LEU A 58 -7.41 2.00 3.83
CA LEU A 58 -7.09 3.37 3.49
C LEU A 58 -8.26 3.94 2.66
N PHE A 59 -8.90 4.97 3.16
CA PHE A 59 -10.05 5.60 2.54
C PHE A 59 -9.77 7.07 2.27
N GLY A 60 -10.26 7.58 1.15
CA GLY A 60 -10.17 9.01 0.82
C GLY A 60 -10.22 9.27 -0.68
N PRO A 61 -10.33 10.53 -1.11
CA PRO A 61 -10.40 10.92 -2.52
C PRO A 61 -9.22 10.42 -3.35
N ALA A 62 -9.38 10.41 -4.67
CA ALA A 62 -8.26 10.12 -5.58
C ALA A 62 -7.12 11.14 -5.37
N GLY A 63 -5.87 10.69 -5.52
CA GLY A 63 -4.70 11.57 -5.37
C GLY A 63 -4.23 11.85 -3.94
N THR A 64 -4.88 11.29 -2.91
CA THR A 64 -4.49 11.48 -1.49
C THR A 64 -3.27 10.67 -1.05
N GLY A 65 -2.74 9.80 -1.92
CA GLY A 65 -1.52 9.03 -1.62
C GLY A 65 -1.76 7.62 -1.05
N LYS A 66 -2.98 7.05 -1.13
CA LYS A 66 -3.29 5.69 -0.64
C LYS A 66 -2.31 4.63 -1.15
N THR A 67 -2.15 4.56 -2.46
CA THR A 67 -1.21 3.61 -3.10
C THR A 67 0.24 3.90 -2.71
N SER A 68 0.61 5.18 -2.61
CA SER A 68 1.95 5.58 -2.14
C SER A 68 2.22 5.13 -0.71
N LEU A 69 1.25 5.32 0.19
CA LEU A 69 1.35 4.86 1.57
C LEU A 69 1.47 3.33 1.65
N ALA A 70 0.72 2.59 0.82
CA ALA A 70 0.84 1.13 0.77
C ALA A 70 2.26 0.68 0.37
N HIS A 71 2.90 1.35 -0.59
CA HIS A 71 4.28 1.06 -0.96
C HIS A 71 5.28 1.43 0.15
N VAL A 72 5.09 2.58 0.83
CA VAL A 72 5.91 2.95 2.00
C VAL A 72 5.80 1.90 3.11
N ILE A 73 4.59 1.40 3.37
CA ILE A 73 4.37 0.29 4.31
C ILE A 73 5.16 -0.95 3.88
N ALA A 74 5.13 -1.27 2.59
CA ALA A 74 5.87 -2.41 2.04
C ALA A 74 7.39 -2.30 2.27
N GLU A 75 7.95 -1.13 1.99
CA GLU A 75 9.39 -0.88 2.14
C GLU A 75 9.84 -0.77 3.60
N SER A 76 8.92 -0.35 4.48
CA SER A 76 9.20 -0.15 5.92
C SER A 76 9.04 -1.43 6.76
N THR A 77 8.55 -2.52 6.19
CA THR A 77 8.29 -3.77 6.90
C THR A 77 9.12 -4.92 6.35
N LYS A 78 9.30 -5.98 7.15
CA LYS A 78 9.98 -7.21 6.72
C LYS A 78 9.05 -8.19 5.99
N ALA A 79 7.79 -7.82 5.80
CA ALA A 79 6.79 -8.66 5.17
C ALA A 79 6.97 -8.72 3.64
N THR A 80 6.57 -9.82 3.03
CA THR A 80 6.44 -9.90 1.57
C THR A 80 5.25 -9.06 1.13
N PHE A 81 5.46 -8.11 0.22
CA PHE A 81 4.39 -7.30 -0.35
C PHE A 81 3.83 -7.95 -1.61
N VAL A 82 2.52 -8.11 -1.66
CA VAL A 82 1.79 -8.66 -2.80
C VAL A 82 0.66 -7.71 -3.15
N GLU A 83 0.65 -7.23 -4.38
CA GLU A 83 -0.42 -6.37 -4.89
C GLU A 83 -1.40 -7.21 -5.71
N VAL A 84 -2.69 -7.06 -5.40
CA VAL A 84 -3.78 -7.69 -6.14
C VAL A 84 -4.71 -6.59 -6.65
N SER A 85 -4.87 -6.53 -7.98
CA SER A 85 -5.80 -5.57 -8.57
C SER A 85 -7.24 -6.05 -8.42
N ALA A 86 -8.11 -5.18 -7.93
CA ALA A 86 -9.54 -5.43 -7.95
C ALA A 86 -10.14 -5.33 -9.37
N ILE A 87 -9.41 -4.73 -10.31
CA ILE A 87 -9.83 -4.60 -11.71
C ILE A 87 -9.26 -5.79 -12.50
N GLY A 88 -10.12 -6.72 -12.90
CA GLY A 88 -9.74 -7.88 -13.70
C GLY A 88 -9.16 -9.08 -12.93
N GLY A 89 -8.91 -8.95 -11.64
CA GLY A 89 -8.48 -10.06 -10.80
C GLY A 89 -9.62 -11.04 -10.52
N THR A 90 -9.34 -12.34 -10.66
CA THR A 90 -10.32 -13.38 -10.36
C THR A 90 -10.25 -13.84 -8.90
N VAL A 91 -11.32 -14.49 -8.41
CA VAL A 91 -11.29 -15.17 -7.09
C VAL A 91 -10.16 -16.21 -7.03
N SER A 92 -9.86 -16.86 -8.15
CA SER A 92 -8.78 -17.84 -8.25
C SER A 92 -7.40 -17.21 -8.06
N ASP A 93 -7.18 -16.03 -8.64
CA ASP A 93 -5.91 -15.31 -8.47
C ASP A 93 -5.71 -14.88 -7.01
N LEU A 94 -6.76 -14.34 -6.40
CA LEU A 94 -6.72 -13.97 -4.98
C LEU A 94 -6.43 -15.17 -4.08
N ARG A 95 -7.09 -16.31 -4.31
CA ARG A 95 -6.85 -17.54 -3.55
C ARG A 95 -5.42 -18.04 -3.72
N ARG A 96 -4.89 -18.03 -4.95
CA ARG A 96 -3.50 -18.41 -5.21
C ARG A 96 -2.51 -17.58 -4.38
N GLU A 97 -2.72 -16.27 -4.29
CA GLU A 97 -1.85 -15.40 -3.48
C GLU A 97 -2.01 -15.63 -1.98
N ILE A 98 -3.22 -15.93 -1.49
CA ILE A 98 -3.47 -16.31 -0.09
C ILE A 98 -2.79 -17.65 0.23
N ASP A 99 -2.91 -18.66 -0.63
CA ASP A 99 -2.25 -19.96 -0.44
C ASP A 99 -0.71 -19.82 -0.45
N ALA A 100 -0.19 -18.93 -1.29
CA ALA A 100 1.24 -18.62 -1.31
C ALA A 100 1.69 -17.90 -0.03
N ALA A 101 0.85 -17.03 0.53
CA ALA A 101 1.10 -16.35 1.78
C ALA A 101 1.12 -17.34 2.96
N GLU A 102 0.18 -18.28 3.02
CA GLU A 102 0.13 -19.34 4.01
C GLU A 102 1.40 -20.22 3.98
N LYS A 103 1.83 -20.59 2.78
CA LYS A 103 3.08 -21.35 2.60
C LYS A 103 4.29 -20.57 3.09
N ARG A 104 4.42 -19.29 2.76
CA ARG A 104 5.52 -18.44 3.26
C ARG A 104 5.52 -18.36 4.78
N LEU A 105 4.35 -18.15 5.36
CA LEU A 105 4.21 -18.06 6.81
C LEU A 105 4.62 -19.37 7.49
N THR A 106 4.15 -20.50 6.97
CA THR A 106 4.42 -21.85 7.55
C THR A 106 5.87 -22.27 7.36
N MET A 107 6.48 -22.00 6.21
CA MET A 107 7.83 -22.48 5.88
C MET A 107 8.95 -21.57 6.42
N SER A 108 8.73 -20.27 6.48
CA SER A 108 9.79 -19.30 6.80
C SER A 108 9.39 -18.28 7.88
N GLY A 109 8.16 -18.34 8.40
CA GLY A 109 7.67 -17.33 9.35
C GLY A 109 7.48 -15.94 8.73
N LEU A 110 7.62 -15.79 7.41
CA LEU A 110 7.49 -14.51 6.74
C LEU A 110 6.02 -14.14 6.55
N ARG A 111 5.65 -12.98 7.08
CA ARG A 111 4.31 -12.42 6.90
C ARG A 111 4.15 -11.88 5.48
N THR A 112 2.92 -11.82 5.02
CA THR A 112 2.55 -11.21 3.73
C THR A 112 1.62 -10.04 3.98
N ILE A 113 1.98 -8.87 3.42
CA ILE A 113 1.07 -7.75 3.26
C ILE A 113 0.40 -7.90 1.90
N LEU A 114 -0.91 -8.04 1.92
CA LEU A 114 -1.73 -8.11 0.72
C LEU A 114 -2.37 -6.75 0.48
N PHE A 115 -1.87 -6.04 -0.53
CA PHE A 115 -2.43 -4.76 -0.95
C PHE A 115 -3.53 -4.98 -1.99
N VAL A 116 -4.69 -4.39 -1.75
CA VAL A 116 -5.85 -4.43 -2.66
C VAL A 116 -6.27 -3.00 -2.97
N ASP A 117 -5.93 -2.53 -4.17
CA ASP A 117 -6.39 -1.23 -4.63
C ASP A 117 -7.84 -1.29 -5.11
N GLU A 118 -8.63 -0.26 -4.77
CA GLU A 118 -10.06 -0.18 -5.05
C GLU A 118 -10.85 -1.39 -4.54
N ILE A 119 -10.62 -1.76 -3.27
CA ILE A 119 -11.21 -2.96 -2.63
C ILE A 119 -12.75 -3.03 -2.74
N HIS A 120 -13.43 -1.90 -2.87
CA HIS A 120 -14.88 -1.83 -3.08
C HIS A 120 -15.34 -2.50 -4.39
N ARG A 121 -14.44 -2.68 -5.35
CA ARG A 121 -14.73 -3.37 -6.62
C ARG A 121 -14.71 -4.89 -6.50
N PHE A 122 -14.22 -5.42 -5.40
CA PHE A 122 -14.30 -6.85 -5.13
C PHE A 122 -15.75 -7.28 -4.89
N ASN A 123 -16.17 -8.33 -5.56
CA ASN A 123 -17.46 -8.96 -5.30
C ASN A 123 -17.45 -9.66 -3.92
N ARG A 124 -18.65 -10.05 -3.47
CA ARG A 124 -18.82 -10.66 -2.15
C ARG A 124 -17.93 -11.89 -1.93
N SER A 125 -17.79 -12.77 -2.93
CA SER A 125 -16.96 -13.97 -2.82
C SER A 125 -15.47 -13.65 -2.67
N GLN A 126 -14.99 -12.59 -3.30
CA GLN A 126 -13.62 -12.11 -3.14
C GLN A 126 -13.40 -11.51 -1.75
N GLN A 127 -14.34 -10.70 -1.27
CA GLN A 127 -14.28 -10.14 0.06
C GLN A 127 -14.37 -11.21 1.17
N ASP A 128 -15.19 -12.27 0.97
CA ASP A 128 -15.26 -13.41 1.89
C ASP A 128 -13.94 -14.21 1.92
N SER A 129 -13.26 -14.33 0.78
CA SER A 129 -11.92 -14.95 0.72
C SER A 129 -10.88 -14.13 1.48
N LEU A 130 -10.93 -12.80 1.37
CA LEU A 130 -10.08 -11.88 2.16
C LEU A 130 -10.37 -12.00 3.65
N LEU A 131 -11.67 -12.06 4.03
CA LEU A 131 -12.08 -12.18 5.42
C LEU A 131 -11.45 -13.43 6.05
N HIS A 132 -11.55 -14.59 5.37
CA HIS A 132 -10.92 -15.83 5.84
C HIS A 132 -9.41 -15.67 6.04
N ALA A 133 -8.71 -15.05 5.10
CA ALA A 133 -7.28 -14.85 5.17
C ALA A 133 -6.86 -13.90 6.31
N VAL A 134 -7.65 -12.86 6.58
CA VAL A 134 -7.42 -11.89 7.68
C VAL A 134 -7.71 -12.53 9.04
N GLU A 135 -8.83 -13.27 9.17
CA GLU A 135 -9.21 -13.97 10.40
C GLU A 135 -8.15 -14.98 10.85
N ASN A 136 -7.63 -15.74 9.92
CA ASN A 136 -6.59 -16.74 10.19
C ASN A 136 -5.17 -16.16 10.21
N ARG A 137 -5.04 -14.83 10.09
CA ARG A 137 -3.74 -14.12 10.09
C ARG A 137 -2.76 -14.61 9.02
N LEU A 138 -3.28 -15.14 7.93
CA LEU A 138 -2.47 -15.59 6.78
C LEU A 138 -1.85 -14.38 6.06
N VAL A 139 -2.57 -13.26 6.06
CA VAL A 139 -2.13 -11.99 5.48
C VAL A 139 -2.45 -10.82 6.41
N VAL A 140 -1.71 -9.73 6.23
CA VAL A 140 -2.07 -8.40 6.70
C VAL A 140 -2.68 -7.67 5.50
N LEU A 141 -3.97 -7.36 5.57
CA LEU A 141 -4.65 -6.64 4.49
C LEU A 141 -4.34 -5.14 4.56
N VAL A 142 -3.92 -4.58 3.44
CA VAL A 142 -3.92 -3.13 3.21
C VAL A 142 -4.89 -2.87 2.06
N GLY A 143 -6.13 -2.53 2.36
CA GLY A 143 -7.14 -2.16 1.36
C GLY A 143 -7.07 -0.66 1.06
N ALA A 144 -7.27 -0.26 -0.19
CA ALA A 144 -7.46 1.14 -0.55
C ALA A 144 -8.81 1.31 -1.26
N THR A 145 -9.47 2.43 -0.99
CA THR A 145 -10.76 2.76 -1.63
C THR A 145 -10.99 4.27 -1.69
N THR A 146 -11.68 4.70 -2.74
CA THR A 146 -12.21 6.06 -2.86
C THR A 146 -13.63 6.18 -2.32
N GLU A 147 -14.32 5.06 -2.16
CA GLU A 147 -15.69 4.98 -1.68
C GLU A 147 -15.74 4.77 -0.17
N ASN A 148 -16.82 5.18 0.49
CA ASN A 148 -16.97 5.00 1.94
C ASN A 148 -16.96 3.50 2.30
N PRO A 149 -15.92 3.01 3.01
CA PRO A 149 -15.75 1.59 3.26
C PRO A 149 -16.85 0.98 4.11
N PHE A 150 -17.54 1.76 4.92
CA PHE A 150 -18.64 1.26 5.77
C PHE A 150 -19.88 0.84 4.97
N PHE A 151 -20.00 1.30 3.71
CA PHE A 151 -21.09 0.90 2.81
C PHE A 151 -20.68 -0.15 1.79
N GLU A 152 -19.43 -0.09 1.33
CA GLU A 152 -18.97 -0.86 0.17
C GLU A 152 -18.15 -2.11 0.54
N VAL A 153 -17.55 -2.12 1.73
CA VAL A 153 -16.74 -3.24 2.19
C VAL A 153 -17.53 -4.08 3.20
N ASN A 154 -17.35 -5.39 3.13
CA ASN A 154 -17.96 -6.32 4.07
C ASN A 154 -17.70 -5.88 5.52
N SER A 155 -18.76 -5.73 6.31
CA SER A 155 -18.69 -5.27 7.70
C SER A 155 -17.81 -6.16 8.58
N ALA A 156 -17.69 -7.45 8.27
CA ALA A 156 -16.79 -8.35 8.97
C ALA A 156 -15.30 -8.07 8.67
N LEU A 157 -14.96 -7.61 7.45
CA LEU A 157 -13.62 -7.11 7.15
C LEU A 157 -13.34 -5.79 7.86
N ILE A 158 -14.30 -4.87 7.88
CA ILE A 158 -14.19 -3.58 8.58
C ILE A 158 -13.93 -3.82 10.08
N SER A 159 -14.66 -4.75 10.71
CA SER A 159 -14.51 -5.03 12.16
C SER A 159 -13.12 -5.61 12.52
N ARG A 160 -12.40 -6.14 11.55
CA ARG A 160 -11.04 -6.74 11.71
C ARG A 160 -9.92 -5.86 11.16
N SER A 161 -10.28 -4.71 10.62
CA SER A 161 -9.35 -3.75 10.05
C SER A 161 -9.50 -2.40 10.75
N ARG A 162 -8.46 -1.58 10.71
CA ARG A 162 -8.57 -0.17 11.08
C ARG A 162 -8.83 0.65 9.82
N VAL A 163 -9.83 1.50 9.85
CA VAL A 163 -10.10 2.47 8.78
C VAL A 163 -9.24 3.70 9.04
N VAL A 164 -8.50 4.12 8.03
CA VAL A 164 -7.64 5.32 8.04
C VAL A 164 -8.11 6.22 6.93
N GLU A 165 -8.58 7.39 7.29
CA GLU A 165 -8.98 8.41 6.34
C GLU A 165 -7.78 9.23 5.89
N LEU A 166 -7.64 9.41 4.58
CA LEU A 166 -6.65 10.27 3.96
C LEU A 166 -7.37 11.46 3.31
N HIS A 167 -6.88 12.65 3.60
CA HIS A 167 -7.50 13.90 3.14
C HIS A 167 -6.85 14.42 1.85
N SER A 168 -7.60 15.22 1.10
CA SER A 168 -7.06 15.92 -0.05
C SER A 168 -5.88 16.80 0.36
N LEU A 169 -4.88 16.84 -0.50
CA LEU A 169 -3.72 17.70 -0.29
C LEU A 169 -4.13 19.16 -0.39
N SER A 170 -3.58 19.99 0.47
CA SER A 170 -3.70 21.45 0.39
C SER A 170 -2.86 22.01 -0.77
N ASP A 171 -3.11 23.25 -1.16
CA ASP A 171 -2.28 23.95 -2.15
C ASP A 171 -0.81 24.06 -1.70
N GLY A 172 -0.59 24.18 -0.40
CA GLY A 172 0.75 24.16 0.22
C GLY A 172 1.44 22.81 -0.01
N ASP A 173 0.74 21.71 0.31
CA ASP A 173 1.24 20.35 0.12
C ASP A 173 1.60 20.07 -1.35
N VAL A 174 0.74 20.50 -2.27
CA VAL A 174 0.99 20.36 -3.72
C VAL A 174 2.21 21.18 -4.13
N THR A 175 2.34 22.40 -3.61
CA THR A 175 3.50 23.26 -3.89
C THR A 175 4.80 22.60 -3.42
N ASP A 176 4.82 22.00 -2.24
CA ASP A 176 5.99 21.31 -1.70
C ASP A 176 6.34 20.04 -2.50
N LEU A 177 5.34 19.29 -2.96
CA LEU A 177 5.56 18.16 -3.87
C LEU A 177 6.19 18.61 -5.20
N VAL A 178 5.72 19.73 -5.77
CA VAL A 178 6.28 20.29 -7.01
C VAL A 178 7.71 20.76 -6.80
N LYS A 179 8.00 21.51 -5.73
CA LYS A 179 9.37 21.93 -5.40
C LYS A 179 10.29 20.71 -5.27
N ARG A 180 9.88 19.72 -4.49
CA ARG A 180 10.66 18.49 -4.34
C ARG A 180 10.90 17.81 -5.69
N ALA A 181 9.91 17.76 -6.59
CA ALA A 181 10.08 17.18 -7.91
C ALA A 181 11.05 17.97 -8.81
N LEU A 182 11.20 19.26 -8.59
CA LEU A 182 12.17 20.11 -9.30
C LEU A 182 13.60 19.95 -8.77
N GLU A 183 13.77 19.68 -7.48
CA GLU A 183 15.06 19.65 -6.79
C GLU A 183 15.65 18.24 -6.67
N ASP A 184 14.79 17.21 -6.51
CA ASP A 184 15.20 15.82 -6.31
C ASP A 184 15.80 15.23 -7.61
N GLU A 185 16.89 14.48 -7.48
CA GLU A 185 17.53 13.77 -8.61
C GLU A 185 16.59 12.75 -9.27
N ARG A 186 15.67 12.17 -8.50
CA ARG A 186 14.60 11.29 -9.03
C ARG A 186 13.61 12.06 -9.90
N GLY A 187 13.51 13.37 -9.68
CA GLY A 187 12.64 14.28 -10.39
C GLY A 187 13.31 14.92 -11.61
N LEU A 188 13.47 16.23 -11.56
CA LEU A 188 14.03 17.08 -12.60
C LEU A 188 15.35 17.72 -12.19
N GLY A 189 15.77 17.60 -10.91
CA GLY A 189 16.96 18.25 -10.36
C GLY A 189 18.31 17.78 -10.95
N GLY A 190 18.34 16.68 -11.65
CA GLY A 190 19.53 16.14 -12.34
C GLY A 190 19.61 16.47 -13.84
N ARG A 191 18.81 17.42 -14.34
CA ARG A 191 18.74 17.77 -15.78
C ARG A 191 19.23 19.15 -16.05
#